data_bccdf76dc5b00103e75af289a46d51a8
#
_entry.id   bccdf76dc5b00103e75af289a46d51a8
#
_cell.length_a   1.000
_cell.length_b   1.000
_cell.length_c   1.000
_cell.angle_alpha   90.00
_cell.angle_beta   90.00
_cell.angle_gamma   90.00
#
_symmetry.space_group_name_H-M   'P 1'
#
loop_
_entity.id
_entity.type
_entity.pdbx_description
1 polymer ?
#
loop_
_entity_poly.entity_id
_entity_poly.type
_entity_poly.pdbx_seq_one_letter_code
_entity_poly.pdbx_strand_id
1 'polypeptide(L)'
;VAKDISGEPKGTLRLTTSVSFGQKCIVPLLADFQLTYPDLTVDLLLTDAIVDLFAERIDVAIRLGLLADSALIAQRLMQTHYAVCASPDYLKQHGQPQKPTDIAHHHCLLFPLEGFRSRWIFKDRHGTMSEVPVQGRTIISNAIALQQCAIAGMGLALLPDWLVNEDLEAGRLLNLFPDDEVTATAFNTAAWMVYPSRTYVPLKVRVLIEFLKAKFLN
;
A
#
# COMPACT_ATOMS: atom_id res chain seq x y z
N VAL A 1 -21.44 -30.65 3.82
CA VAL A 1 -21.08 -29.27 4.23
C VAL A 1 -20.33 -29.24 5.58
N ALA A 2 -19.94 -30.37 6.18
CA ALA A 2 -19.37 -30.45 7.53
C ALA A 2 -17.97 -31.06 7.58
N LYS A 3 -17.13 -30.95 6.54
CA LYS A 3 -15.84 -31.64 6.45
C LYS A 3 -14.58 -30.78 6.62
N ASP A 4 -14.68 -29.45 6.73
CA ASP A 4 -13.51 -28.56 6.80
C ASP A 4 -13.11 -28.05 8.20
N ILE A 5 -13.67 -28.63 9.27
CA ILE A 5 -13.43 -28.11 10.63
C ILE A 5 -12.18 -28.74 11.27
N SER A 6 -11.67 -29.86 10.72
CA SER A 6 -10.54 -30.63 11.29
C SER A 6 -9.56 -31.21 10.25
N GLY A 7 -9.55 -30.70 9.04
CA GLY A 7 -8.67 -31.16 7.97
C GLY A 7 -7.46 -30.24 7.74
N GLU A 8 -6.48 -30.74 6.99
CA GLU A 8 -5.39 -29.92 6.45
C GLU A 8 -5.93 -28.96 5.37
N PRO A 9 -5.48 -27.69 5.33
CA PRO A 9 -5.90 -26.75 4.29
C PRO A 9 -5.35 -27.20 2.93
N LYS A 10 -6.23 -27.32 1.91
CA LYS A 10 -5.87 -27.80 0.57
C LYS A 10 -6.66 -27.12 -0.53
N GLY A 11 -6.16 -27.25 -1.75
CA GLY A 11 -6.77 -26.69 -2.97
C GLY A 11 -6.22 -25.34 -3.35
N THR A 12 -6.90 -24.62 -4.26
CA THR A 12 -6.43 -23.32 -4.75
C THR A 12 -6.97 -22.20 -3.90
N LEU A 13 -6.05 -21.35 -3.42
CA LEU A 13 -6.32 -20.10 -2.71
C LEU A 13 -6.08 -18.94 -3.68
N ARG A 14 -7.14 -18.24 -4.06
CA ARG A 14 -7.10 -17.09 -4.99
C ARG A 14 -7.03 -15.79 -4.23
N LEU A 15 -5.92 -15.07 -4.40
CA LEU A 15 -5.62 -13.81 -3.74
C LEU A 15 -5.42 -12.70 -4.77
N THR A 16 -5.95 -11.51 -4.53
CA THR A 16 -5.66 -10.33 -5.34
C THR A 16 -5.18 -9.16 -4.47
N THR A 17 -4.29 -8.35 -5.03
CA THR A 17 -3.81 -7.12 -4.41
C THR A 17 -3.25 -6.18 -5.49
N SER A 18 -3.00 -4.90 -5.11
CA SER A 18 -2.31 -3.98 -6.00
C SER A 18 -0.92 -4.49 -6.38
N VAL A 19 -0.45 -4.11 -7.55
CA VAL A 19 0.84 -4.59 -8.08
C VAL A 19 1.97 -4.26 -7.11
N SER A 20 2.07 -3.01 -6.67
CA SER A 20 3.17 -2.57 -5.81
C SER A 20 3.16 -3.24 -4.43
N PHE A 21 1.99 -3.32 -3.78
CA PHE A 21 1.88 -3.95 -2.46
C PHE A 21 2.12 -5.47 -2.56
N GLY A 22 1.60 -6.09 -3.59
CA GLY A 22 1.82 -7.51 -3.81
C GLY A 22 3.29 -7.87 -3.99
N GLN A 23 4.00 -7.14 -4.84
CA GLN A 23 5.42 -7.36 -5.08
C GLN A 23 6.27 -7.09 -3.83
N LYS A 24 6.00 -6.01 -3.10
CA LYS A 24 6.82 -5.59 -1.96
C LYS A 24 6.50 -6.35 -0.67
N CYS A 25 5.22 -6.62 -0.42
CA CYS A 25 4.76 -7.10 0.89
C CYS A 25 4.24 -8.54 0.88
N ILE A 26 3.69 -9.05 -0.24
CA ILE A 26 3.06 -10.38 -0.27
C ILE A 26 3.99 -11.44 -0.87
N VAL A 27 4.57 -11.15 -2.03
CA VAL A 27 5.45 -12.11 -2.73
C VAL A 27 6.59 -12.62 -1.85
N PRO A 28 7.28 -11.78 -1.04
CA PRO A 28 8.35 -12.27 -0.14
C PRO A 28 7.88 -13.27 0.92
N LEU A 29 6.58 -13.27 1.25
CA LEU A 29 5.99 -14.16 2.26
C LEU A 29 5.52 -15.51 1.69
N LEU A 30 5.44 -15.63 0.36
CA LEU A 30 4.87 -16.83 -0.28
C LEU A 30 5.68 -18.10 -0.01
N ALA A 31 7.01 -18.00 0.06
CA ALA A 31 7.86 -19.15 0.35
C ALA A 31 7.54 -19.73 1.74
N ASP A 32 7.49 -18.89 2.76
CA ASP A 32 7.15 -19.29 4.12
C ASP A 32 5.74 -19.85 4.20
N PHE A 33 4.79 -19.23 3.49
CA PHE A 33 3.41 -19.69 3.46
C PHE A 33 3.28 -21.07 2.83
N GLN A 34 3.93 -21.32 1.70
CA GLN A 34 3.89 -22.61 1.02
C GLN A 34 4.61 -23.72 1.78
N LEU A 35 5.70 -23.38 2.50
CA LEU A 35 6.35 -24.33 3.42
C LEU A 35 5.43 -24.74 4.58
N THR A 36 4.63 -23.79 5.09
CA THR A 36 3.68 -24.05 6.18
C THR A 36 2.44 -24.81 5.71
N TYR A 37 2.00 -24.58 4.47
CA TYR A 37 0.77 -25.15 3.89
C TYR A 37 1.05 -25.77 2.51
N PRO A 38 1.76 -26.89 2.43
CA PRO A 38 2.24 -27.46 1.17
C PRO A 38 1.13 -27.93 0.22
N ASP A 39 -0.06 -28.25 0.75
CA ASP A 39 -1.21 -28.70 -0.06
C ASP A 39 -2.06 -27.54 -0.62
N LEU A 40 -1.65 -26.29 -0.37
CA LEU A 40 -2.29 -25.11 -0.97
C LEU A 40 -1.55 -24.65 -2.22
N THR A 41 -2.30 -24.51 -3.31
CA THR A 41 -1.85 -23.75 -4.49
C THR A 41 -2.24 -22.29 -4.31
N VAL A 42 -1.29 -21.37 -4.40
CA VAL A 42 -1.56 -19.92 -4.37
C VAL A 42 -1.70 -19.41 -5.80
N ASP A 43 -2.87 -18.83 -6.10
CA ASP A 43 -3.16 -18.13 -7.34
C ASP A 43 -3.23 -16.63 -7.01
N LEU A 44 -2.11 -15.89 -7.24
CA LEU A 44 -1.95 -14.49 -6.88
C LEU A 44 -2.12 -13.60 -8.11
N LEU A 45 -3.21 -12.83 -8.14
CA LEU A 45 -3.47 -11.81 -9.16
C LEU A 45 -2.99 -10.44 -8.68
N LEU A 46 -1.94 -9.91 -9.29
CA LEU A 46 -1.43 -8.55 -9.07
C LEU A 46 -2.09 -7.60 -10.08
N THR A 47 -2.93 -6.69 -9.59
CA THR A 47 -3.62 -5.72 -10.45
C THR A 47 -4.03 -4.48 -9.69
N ASP A 48 -3.90 -3.30 -10.34
CA ASP A 48 -4.37 -2.02 -9.83
C ASP A 48 -5.82 -1.72 -10.29
N ALA A 49 -6.42 -2.60 -11.10
CA ALA A 49 -7.83 -2.53 -11.46
C ALA A 49 -8.75 -3.00 -10.32
N ILE A 50 -9.95 -2.45 -10.27
CA ILE A 50 -11.00 -2.93 -9.37
C ILE A 50 -11.50 -4.28 -9.90
N VAL A 51 -11.41 -5.31 -9.07
CA VAL A 51 -11.82 -6.69 -9.41
C VAL A 51 -13.10 -7.03 -8.67
N ASP A 52 -14.07 -7.61 -9.38
CA ASP A 52 -15.24 -8.24 -8.76
C ASP A 52 -14.84 -9.59 -8.17
N LEU A 53 -14.85 -9.68 -6.83
CA LEU A 53 -14.40 -10.87 -6.11
C LEU A 53 -15.26 -12.10 -6.40
N PHE A 54 -16.55 -11.91 -6.66
CA PHE A 54 -17.46 -13.01 -6.93
C PHE A 54 -17.30 -13.51 -8.38
N ALA A 55 -17.28 -12.60 -9.36
CA ALA A 55 -17.13 -12.94 -10.78
C ALA A 55 -15.81 -13.66 -11.05
N GLU A 56 -14.71 -13.17 -10.45
CA GLU A 56 -13.36 -13.72 -10.61
C GLU A 56 -13.03 -14.85 -9.63
N ARG A 57 -13.98 -15.23 -8.76
CA ARG A 57 -13.84 -16.27 -7.73
C ARG A 57 -12.63 -16.04 -6.82
N ILE A 58 -12.40 -14.79 -6.45
CA ILE A 58 -11.33 -14.40 -5.52
C ILE A 58 -11.74 -14.78 -4.10
N ASP A 59 -10.86 -15.46 -3.40
CA ASP A 59 -11.07 -15.84 -2.01
C ASP A 59 -10.78 -14.67 -1.05
N VAL A 60 -9.69 -13.92 -1.31
CA VAL A 60 -9.27 -12.76 -0.49
C VAL A 60 -8.71 -11.67 -1.40
N ALA A 61 -9.08 -10.42 -1.14
CA ALA A 61 -8.44 -9.26 -1.74
C ALA A 61 -7.74 -8.44 -0.66
N ILE A 62 -6.54 -7.92 -0.95
CA ILE A 62 -5.90 -6.90 -0.12
C ILE A 62 -6.13 -5.55 -0.80
N ARG A 63 -6.82 -4.64 -0.11
CA ARG A 63 -7.18 -3.31 -0.59
C ARG A 63 -6.46 -2.25 0.23
N LEU A 64 -5.93 -1.24 -0.44
CA LEU A 64 -5.26 -0.11 0.19
C LEU A 64 -6.18 1.12 0.24
N GLY A 65 -6.06 1.92 1.29
CA GLY A 65 -6.78 3.17 1.43
C GLY A 65 -7.92 3.12 2.46
N LEU A 66 -8.96 3.90 2.21
CA LEU A 66 -10.19 3.88 3.01
C LEU A 66 -11.05 2.68 2.62
N LEU A 67 -11.67 2.09 3.62
CA LEU A 67 -12.63 1.03 3.38
C LEU A 67 -13.96 1.67 2.93
N ALA A 68 -14.41 1.30 1.74
CA ALA A 68 -15.76 1.64 1.29
C ALA A 68 -16.79 0.70 1.93
N ASP A 69 -17.99 1.22 2.19
CA ASP A 69 -19.11 0.40 2.63
C ASP A 69 -19.42 -0.69 1.60
N SER A 70 -19.38 -1.93 2.03
CA SER A 70 -19.65 -3.09 1.18
C SER A 70 -20.22 -4.24 2.00
N ALA A 71 -20.86 -5.20 1.32
CA ALA A 71 -21.33 -6.45 1.92
C ALA A 71 -20.18 -7.45 2.22
N LEU A 72 -18.92 -7.04 2.01
CA LEU A 72 -17.74 -7.84 2.23
C LEU A 72 -17.27 -7.71 3.68
N ILE A 73 -16.67 -8.77 4.21
CA ILE A 73 -15.95 -8.70 5.48
C ILE A 73 -14.62 -8.04 5.23
N ALA A 74 -14.28 -7.06 6.06
CA ALA A 74 -12.99 -6.40 6.01
C ALA A 74 -12.28 -6.53 7.36
N GLN A 75 -11.00 -6.90 7.31
CA GLN A 75 -10.13 -6.92 8.47
C GLN A 75 -8.87 -6.11 8.16
N ARG A 76 -8.51 -5.21 9.07
CA ARG A 76 -7.29 -4.42 8.92
C ARG A 76 -6.06 -5.33 9.04
N LEU A 77 -5.19 -5.26 8.04
CA LEU A 77 -3.93 -5.96 8.01
C LEU A 77 -2.81 -5.11 8.63
N MET A 78 -2.68 -3.87 8.19
CA MET A 78 -1.74 -2.89 8.74
C MET A 78 -2.22 -1.47 8.48
N GLN A 79 -1.83 -0.53 9.30
CA GLN A 79 -1.99 0.89 9.01
C GLN A 79 -0.95 1.31 7.98
N THR A 80 -1.31 2.25 7.10
CA THR A 80 -0.39 2.80 6.09
C THR A 80 -0.14 4.27 6.37
N HIS A 81 1.13 4.67 6.32
CA HIS A 81 1.54 6.06 6.41
C HIS A 81 2.23 6.44 5.11
N TYR A 82 2.37 7.72 4.88
CA TYR A 82 3.02 8.24 3.68
C TYR A 82 4.16 9.18 4.07
N ALA A 83 5.17 9.26 3.20
CA ALA A 83 6.24 10.21 3.29
C ALA A 83 6.36 11.00 1.99
N VAL A 84 6.62 12.29 2.09
CA VAL A 84 7.10 13.08 0.95
C VAL A 84 8.59 12.87 0.86
N CYS A 85 9.04 12.26 -0.20
CA CYS A 85 10.44 11.92 -0.37
C CYS A 85 11.03 12.38 -1.69
N ALA A 86 12.33 12.57 -1.70
CA ALA A 86 13.13 12.86 -2.89
C ALA A 86 14.55 12.31 -2.72
N SER A 87 15.26 12.11 -3.83
CA SER A 87 16.66 11.72 -3.78
C SER A 87 17.57 12.89 -3.36
N PRO A 88 18.73 12.60 -2.72
CA PRO A 88 19.72 13.63 -2.41
C PRO A 88 20.15 14.44 -3.63
N ASP A 89 20.26 13.79 -4.79
CA ASP A 89 20.70 14.45 -6.03
C ASP A 89 19.66 15.48 -6.52
N TYR A 90 18.37 15.17 -6.43
CA TYR A 90 17.32 16.14 -6.72
C TYR A 90 17.42 17.36 -5.81
N LEU A 91 17.56 17.13 -4.50
CA LEU A 91 17.62 18.20 -3.50
C LEU A 91 18.88 19.06 -3.65
N LYS A 92 19.99 18.48 -4.03
CA LYS A 92 21.23 19.23 -4.32
C LYS A 92 21.06 20.20 -5.48
N GLN A 93 20.26 19.85 -6.50
CA GLN A 93 20.05 20.67 -7.69
C GLN A 93 18.94 21.71 -7.52
N HIS A 94 17.88 21.39 -6.75
CA HIS A 94 16.66 22.20 -6.68
C HIS A 94 16.40 22.81 -5.31
N GLY A 95 17.28 22.55 -4.33
CA GLY A 95 17.07 22.93 -2.94
C GLY A 95 16.16 21.97 -2.19
N GLN A 96 16.26 22.01 -0.85
CA GLN A 96 15.40 21.22 0.03
C GLN A 96 14.26 22.09 0.54
N PRO A 97 12.99 21.69 0.36
CA PRO A 97 11.86 22.38 0.95
C PRO A 97 11.96 22.34 2.49
N GLN A 98 11.77 23.50 3.14
CA GLN A 98 11.89 23.64 4.58
C GLN A 98 10.53 23.54 5.27
N LYS A 99 9.45 23.79 4.57
CA LYS A 99 8.07 23.69 5.04
C LYS A 99 7.17 23.16 3.91
N PRO A 100 6.02 22.57 4.25
CA PRO A 100 5.13 21.98 3.23
C PRO A 100 4.77 22.89 2.07
N THR A 101 4.56 24.18 2.31
CA THR A 101 4.22 25.15 1.25
C THR A 101 5.32 25.35 0.19
N ASP A 102 6.56 25.01 0.50
CA ASP A 102 7.68 25.13 -0.45
C ASP A 102 7.58 24.10 -1.59
N ILE A 103 6.80 23.04 -1.40
CA ILE A 103 6.53 22.00 -2.43
C ILE A 103 5.97 22.62 -3.72
N ALA A 104 5.24 23.74 -3.62
CA ALA A 104 4.69 24.43 -4.77
C ALA A 104 5.77 24.87 -5.77
N HIS A 105 7.03 24.98 -5.36
CA HIS A 105 8.18 25.35 -6.19
C HIS A 105 8.97 24.15 -6.72
N HIS A 106 8.51 22.92 -6.43
CA HIS A 106 9.18 21.70 -6.84
C HIS A 106 8.35 20.91 -7.86
N HIS A 107 9.02 20.07 -8.64
CA HIS A 107 8.35 19.06 -9.46
C HIS A 107 7.89 17.90 -8.60
N CYS A 108 6.59 17.60 -8.65
CA CYS A 108 6.03 16.44 -8.00
C CYS A 108 5.80 15.28 -8.99
N LEU A 109 6.08 14.09 -8.55
CA LEU A 109 5.74 12.84 -9.24
C LEU A 109 4.35 12.42 -8.74
N LEU A 110 3.38 12.36 -9.64
CA LEU A 110 1.98 12.29 -9.27
C LEU A 110 1.38 10.90 -9.53
N PHE A 111 0.58 10.43 -8.60
CA PHE A 111 -0.27 9.25 -8.80
C PHE A 111 -1.62 9.71 -9.38
N PRO A 112 -2.25 8.99 -10.35
CA PRO A 112 -3.41 9.47 -11.11
C PRO A 112 -4.72 9.53 -10.32
N LEU A 113 -4.77 9.07 -9.06
CA LEU A 113 -5.97 9.19 -8.24
C LEU A 113 -6.23 10.64 -7.82
N GLU A 114 -7.50 11.00 -7.73
CA GLU A 114 -7.94 12.28 -7.19
C GLU A 114 -7.35 12.49 -5.79
N GLY A 115 -6.98 13.72 -5.45
CA GLY A 115 -6.21 14.03 -4.26
C GLY A 115 -4.71 13.88 -4.49
N PHE A 116 -4.21 12.69 -4.82
CA PHE A 116 -2.77 12.44 -5.04
C PHE A 116 -2.14 13.30 -6.13
N ARG A 117 -2.91 13.70 -7.12
CA ARG A 117 -2.44 14.51 -8.26
C ARG A 117 -2.73 16.00 -8.14
N SER A 118 -3.44 16.44 -7.11
CA SER A 118 -3.89 17.84 -6.99
C SER A 118 -3.39 18.55 -5.73
N ARG A 119 -3.34 17.84 -4.60
CA ARG A 119 -2.92 18.41 -3.33
C ARG A 119 -2.47 17.31 -2.36
N TRP A 120 -1.58 17.67 -1.44
CA TRP A 120 -1.24 16.84 -0.30
C TRP A 120 -1.64 17.54 0.98
N ILE A 121 -2.06 16.75 1.98
CA ILE A 121 -2.58 17.23 3.26
C ILE A 121 -1.53 16.89 4.32
N PHE A 122 -1.10 17.89 5.05
CA PHE A 122 -0.15 17.76 6.13
C PHE A 122 -0.86 17.98 7.47
N LYS A 123 -0.44 17.27 8.48
CA LYS A 123 -0.85 17.46 9.88
C LYS A 123 0.42 17.53 10.72
N ASP A 124 0.65 18.70 11.34
CA ASP A 124 1.80 18.92 12.18
C ASP A 124 1.66 18.23 13.55
N ARG A 125 2.73 18.25 14.33
CA ARG A 125 2.76 17.69 15.70
C ARG A 125 1.76 18.33 16.68
N HIS A 126 1.19 19.48 16.35
CA HIS A 126 0.15 20.16 17.13
C HIS A 126 -1.26 19.83 16.64
N GLY A 127 -1.38 19.01 15.59
CA GLY A 127 -2.64 18.64 14.97
C GLY A 127 -3.18 19.66 13.98
N THR A 128 -2.40 20.71 13.64
CA THR A 128 -2.79 21.72 12.66
C THR A 128 -2.69 21.12 11.25
N MET A 129 -3.78 21.25 10.51
CA MET A 129 -3.86 20.73 9.15
C MET A 129 -3.59 21.81 8.12
N SER A 130 -2.85 21.48 7.08
CA SER A 130 -2.64 22.35 5.91
C SER A 130 -2.72 21.53 4.63
N GLU A 131 -3.31 22.14 3.59
CA GLU A 131 -3.37 21.56 2.25
C GLU A 131 -2.39 22.31 1.34
N VAL A 132 -1.57 21.54 0.63
CA VAL A 132 -0.57 22.08 -0.29
C VAL A 132 -0.90 21.60 -1.70
N PRO A 133 -1.17 22.52 -2.64
CA PRO A 133 -1.34 22.16 -4.03
C PRO A 133 -0.04 21.62 -4.61
N VAL A 134 -0.15 20.56 -5.39
CA VAL A 134 1.00 19.92 -6.05
C VAL A 134 0.85 19.93 -7.54
N GLN A 135 1.98 20.05 -8.23
CA GLN A 135 2.03 20.04 -9.69
C GLN A 135 3.25 19.28 -10.19
N GLY A 136 3.11 18.65 -11.34
CA GLY A 136 4.20 17.89 -11.96
C GLY A 136 3.86 17.48 -13.39
N ARG A 137 4.89 17.10 -14.12
CA ARG A 137 4.79 16.66 -15.53
C ARG A 137 4.73 15.14 -15.67
N THR A 138 4.95 14.43 -14.57
CA THR A 138 5.04 12.95 -14.57
C THR A 138 3.91 12.41 -13.73
N ILE A 139 3.03 11.63 -14.36
CA ILE A 139 1.88 10.97 -13.71
C ILE A 139 2.00 9.48 -14.01
N ILE A 140 2.09 8.66 -12.97
CA ILE A 140 2.31 7.20 -13.09
C ILE A 140 1.36 6.47 -12.15
N SER A 141 0.66 5.46 -12.65
CA SER A 141 -0.32 4.65 -11.92
C SER A 141 0.27 3.49 -11.11
N ASN A 142 1.60 3.45 -10.96
CA ASN A 142 2.30 2.41 -10.22
C ASN A 142 3.26 3.04 -9.21
N ALA A 143 3.13 2.68 -7.93
CA ALA A 143 3.91 3.30 -6.87
C ALA A 143 5.41 2.91 -6.91
N ILE A 144 5.75 1.69 -7.36
CA ILE A 144 7.15 1.28 -7.55
C ILE A 144 7.81 2.11 -8.65
N ALA A 145 7.10 2.36 -9.75
CA ALA A 145 7.64 3.20 -10.82
C ALA A 145 7.80 4.65 -10.37
N LEU A 146 6.90 5.21 -9.55
CA LEU A 146 7.08 6.53 -8.93
C LEU A 146 8.28 6.56 -8.00
N GLN A 147 8.49 5.52 -7.17
CA GLN A 147 9.66 5.37 -6.32
C GLN A 147 10.95 5.40 -7.15
N GLN A 148 11.01 4.64 -8.24
CA GLN A 148 12.17 4.62 -9.13
C GLN A 148 12.46 6.00 -9.75
N CYS A 149 11.42 6.72 -10.17
CA CYS A 149 11.56 8.11 -10.66
C CYS A 149 12.07 9.05 -9.57
N ALA A 150 11.60 8.91 -8.31
CA ALA A 150 12.09 9.72 -7.20
C ALA A 150 13.57 9.44 -6.90
N ILE A 151 13.99 8.16 -6.88
CA ILE A 151 15.39 7.76 -6.73
C ILE A 151 16.25 8.30 -7.86
N ALA A 152 15.73 8.31 -9.09
CA ALA A 152 16.42 8.86 -10.26
C ALA A 152 16.50 10.40 -10.29
N GLY A 153 16.02 11.09 -9.25
CA GLY A 153 16.13 12.55 -9.14
C GLY A 153 15.14 13.35 -9.99
N MET A 154 14.00 12.76 -10.33
CA MET A 154 13.01 13.43 -11.20
C MET A 154 12.07 14.37 -10.44
N GLY A 155 11.98 14.30 -9.11
CA GLY A 155 11.07 15.14 -8.33
C GLY A 155 10.76 14.59 -6.95
N LEU A 156 9.81 15.26 -6.28
CA LEU A 156 9.24 14.86 -5.00
C LEU A 156 8.12 13.85 -5.25
N ALA A 157 8.04 12.81 -4.40
CA ALA A 157 6.95 11.84 -4.46
C ALA A 157 6.30 11.65 -3.09
N LEU A 158 4.98 11.50 -3.06
CA LEU A 158 4.23 11.04 -1.90
C LEU A 158 4.06 9.53 -2.01
N LEU A 159 4.78 8.79 -1.19
CA LEU A 159 4.86 7.33 -1.26
C LEU A 159 4.59 6.69 0.10
N PRO A 160 4.00 5.49 0.13
CA PRO A 160 3.73 4.79 1.39
C PRO A 160 5.03 4.27 2.03
N ASP A 161 5.04 4.25 3.35
CA ASP A 161 6.15 3.81 4.20
C ASP A 161 6.62 2.39 3.88
N TRP A 162 5.70 1.44 3.75
CA TRP A 162 6.01 0.04 3.43
C TRP A 162 6.77 -0.11 2.09
N LEU A 163 6.71 0.88 1.21
CA LEU A 163 7.43 0.88 -0.06
C LEU A 163 8.83 1.49 0.07
N VAL A 164 8.96 2.60 0.81
CA VAL A 164 10.17 3.45 0.78
C VAL A 164 11.10 3.29 1.97
N ASN A 165 10.71 2.59 3.05
CA ASN A 165 11.53 2.50 4.26
C ASN A 165 12.97 2.03 3.98
N GLU A 166 13.17 1.01 3.15
CA GLU A 166 14.51 0.53 2.78
C GLU A 166 15.33 1.59 2.03
N ASP A 167 14.69 2.45 1.22
CA ASP A 167 15.38 3.53 0.51
C ASP A 167 15.71 4.70 1.44
N LEU A 168 14.84 4.98 2.41
CA LEU A 168 15.09 5.98 3.45
C LEU A 168 16.26 5.53 4.35
N GLU A 169 16.26 4.29 4.80
CA GLU A 169 17.36 3.72 5.61
C GLU A 169 18.69 3.69 4.84
N ALA A 170 18.64 3.37 3.55
CA ALA A 170 19.83 3.34 2.68
C ALA A 170 20.26 4.73 2.19
N GLY A 171 19.52 5.80 2.50
CA GLY A 171 19.81 7.16 2.06
C GLY A 171 19.61 7.41 0.56
N ARG A 172 18.95 6.50 -0.17
CA ARG A 172 18.58 6.70 -1.58
C ARG A 172 17.46 7.72 -1.74
N LEU A 173 16.59 7.78 -0.74
CA LEU A 173 15.54 8.79 -0.58
C LEU A 173 15.68 9.45 0.80
N LEU A 174 15.22 10.69 0.91
CA LEU A 174 15.11 11.41 2.18
C LEU A 174 13.65 11.75 2.43
N ASN A 175 13.15 11.51 3.65
CA ASN A 175 11.85 12.02 4.08
C ASN A 175 12.01 13.53 4.38
N LEU A 176 11.24 14.35 3.67
CA LEU A 176 11.40 15.80 3.71
C LEU A 176 10.68 16.44 4.90
N PHE A 177 9.67 15.78 5.46
CA PHE A 177 8.85 16.28 6.56
C PHE A 177 8.61 15.18 7.60
N PRO A 178 9.70 14.75 8.32
CA PRO A 178 9.61 13.61 9.25
C PRO A 178 8.76 13.88 10.49
N ASP A 179 8.51 15.16 10.81
CA ASP A 179 7.72 15.58 11.96
C ASP A 179 6.22 15.75 11.66
N ASP A 180 5.84 15.64 10.38
CA ASP A 180 4.47 15.81 9.92
C ASP A 180 3.88 14.46 9.46
N GLU A 181 2.61 14.23 9.77
CA GLU A 181 1.83 13.21 9.07
C GLU A 181 1.39 13.80 7.72
N VAL A 182 1.51 13.02 6.65
CA VAL A 182 1.13 13.47 5.31
C VAL A 182 0.25 12.43 4.63
N THR A 183 -0.70 12.90 3.83
CA THR A 183 -1.59 12.06 3.03
C THR A 183 -2.09 12.83 1.81
N ALA A 184 -2.70 12.13 0.87
CA ALA A 184 -3.44 12.74 -0.24
C ALA A 184 -4.97 12.59 -0.08
N THR A 185 -5.43 11.77 0.88
CA THR A 185 -6.85 11.47 1.08
C THR A 185 -7.26 11.61 2.54
N ALA A 186 -6.88 10.67 3.40
CA ALA A 186 -7.20 10.66 4.82
C ALA A 186 -6.05 10.03 5.62
N PHE A 187 -5.95 10.37 6.92
CA PHE A 187 -4.86 9.89 7.78
C PHE A 187 -5.07 8.47 8.32
N ASN A 188 -6.28 7.94 8.25
CA ASN A 188 -6.64 6.62 8.77
C ASN A 188 -6.70 5.55 7.67
N THR A 189 -5.81 5.64 6.68
CA THR A 189 -5.69 4.63 5.62
C THR A 189 -4.99 3.38 6.11
N ALA A 190 -5.35 2.24 5.53
CA ALA A 190 -4.79 0.95 5.88
C ALA A 190 -4.73 -0.01 4.68
N ALA A 191 -4.00 -1.10 4.85
CA ALA A 191 -4.18 -2.29 4.04
C ALA A 191 -5.26 -3.17 4.70
N TRP A 192 -6.27 -3.54 3.93
CA TRP A 192 -7.43 -4.32 4.37
C TRP A 192 -7.48 -5.65 3.66
N MET A 193 -7.60 -6.73 4.42
CA MET A 193 -8.02 -8.01 3.86
C MET A 193 -9.53 -8.01 3.71
N VAL A 194 -10.00 -8.18 2.49
CA VAL A 194 -11.43 -8.14 2.14
C VAL A 194 -11.81 -9.47 1.52
N TYR A 195 -12.89 -10.08 2.00
CA TYR A 195 -13.35 -11.37 1.50
C TYR A 195 -14.88 -11.47 1.57
N PRO A 196 -15.50 -12.35 0.75
CA PRO A 196 -16.95 -12.49 0.74
C PRO A 196 -17.48 -12.84 2.13
N SER A 197 -18.54 -12.10 2.55
CA SER A 197 -19.31 -12.45 3.75
C SER A 197 -20.01 -13.78 3.49
N ARG A 198 -19.58 -14.82 4.21
CA ARG A 198 -20.22 -16.15 4.19
C ARG A 198 -20.45 -16.57 5.63
N THR A 199 -21.52 -17.33 5.84
CA THR A 199 -21.79 -17.97 7.11
C THR A 199 -20.61 -18.87 7.55
N TYR A 200 -19.79 -19.28 6.57
CA TYR A 200 -18.63 -20.11 6.76
C TYR A 200 -17.45 -19.59 5.93
N VAL A 201 -16.31 -19.35 6.59
CA VAL A 201 -15.04 -18.99 5.96
C VAL A 201 -14.22 -20.27 5.76
N PRO A 202 -13.87 -20.65 4.50
CA PRO A 202 -13.10 -21.86 4.23
C PRO A 202 -11.76 -21.89 4.98
N LEU A 203 -11.29 -23.08 5.35
CA LEU A 203 -10.04 -23.25 6.11
C LEU A 203 -8.85 -22.60 5.40
N LYS A 204 -8.73 -22.76 4.08
CA LYS A 204 -7.68 -22.14 3.27
C LYS A 204 -7.64 -20.60 3.41
N VAL A 205 -8.80 -19.96 3.57
CA VAL A 205 -8.91 -18.50 3.76
C VAL A 205 -8.53 -18.12 5.18
N ARG A 206 -8.98 -18.89 6.18
CA ARG A 206 -8.64 -18.64 7.60
C ARG A 206 -7.14 -18.70 7.84
N VAL A 207 -6.45 -19.75 7.35
CA VAL A 207 -5.00 -19.89 7.54
C VAL A 207 -4.22 -18.78 6.85
N LEU A 208 -4.66 -18.27 5.68
CA LEU A 208 -4.05 -17.09 5.06
C LEU A 208 -4.21 -15.86 5.94
N ILE A 209 -5.42 -15.61 6.43
CA ILE A 209 -5.71 -14.45 7.29
C ILE A 209 -4.84 -14.47 8.55
N GLU A 210 -4.76 -15.63 9.22
CA GLU A 210 -3.95 -15.82 10.43
C GLU A 210 -2.45 -15.64 10.12
N PHE A 211 -1.97 -16.23 9.02
CA PHE A 211 -0.59 -16.10 8.59
C PHE A 211 -0.20 -14.64 8.31
N LEU A 212 -1.01 -13.93 7.53
CA LEU A 212 -0.73 -12.54 7.21
C LEU A 212 -0.81 -11.64 8.46
N LYS A 213 -1.77 -11.86 9.35
CA LYS A 213 -1.83 -11.14 10.63
C LYS A 213 -0.58 -11.35 11.47
N ALA A 214 -0.08 -12.58 11.56
CA ALA A 214 1.14 -12.88 12.31
C ALA A 214 2.38 -12.17 11.73
N LYS A 215 2.40 -11.90 10.41
CA LYS A 215 3.52 -11.21 9.74
C LYS A 215 3.45 -9.68 9.82
N PHE A 216 2.25 -9.09 9.91
CA PHE A 216 2.06 -7.64 9.84
C PHE A 216 1.65 -6.97 11.16
N LEU A 217 1.18 -7.72 12.16
CA LEU A 217 0.73 -7.17 13.43
C LEU A 217 1.70 -7.44 14.61
N ASN A 218 2.85 -8.05 14.32
CA ASN A 218 3.91 -8.29 15.31
C ASN A 218 5.01 -7.24 15.23
#